data_ed5437d44baded98bb798a67c183fc3c
#
_entry.id   ed5437d44baded98bb798a67c183fc3c
#
_cell.length_a   1.000
_cell.length_b   1.000
_cell.length_c   1.000
_cell.angle_alpha   90.00
_cell.angle_beta   90.00
_cell.angle_gamma   90.00
#
_symmetry.space_group_name_H-M   'P 1'
#
loop_
_entity.id
_entity.type
_entity.pdbx_description
1 polymer ?
#
loop_
_entity_poly.entity_id
_entity_poly.type
_entity_poly.pdbx_seq_one_letter_code
_entity_poly.pdbx_strand_id
1 'polypeptide(L)'
;MKKVLLLTGSFGNGHIQVSNSLRDEFKKNYNSEVSIVESDLFLEAHPNLTPILKELYLYSFSYFRDIYGYLYYAGKRHKNMSSYRYFSYHYLRKLVEKESPDIIVSVFPTPALSLLESTDIPIVNVVTDYYFHKSWLTKNAYRYFVSNENSKKAFVEAGVDSDKVKVLGIPINTKFDEKVNKKKWYEKNNLSLDKMTILLSAGAFGVTNNFENTINNIIDVGGLQVVIICGKNNQLKMRLEKNFEGNKDIKIIGYTDDMREWMQTSDVLITKAGGVTISEALASAVPLILLNPVPGQERENAKFFERKGLAKIAYTESEIIEHLSYFLNEENLRLIRKKMNIFYIPHSTENICKAILDILNKRKDK
;
A
#
# COMPACT_ATOMS: atom_id res chain seq x y z
N MET A 1 28.34 4.56 12.95
CA MET A 1 27.11 4.57 12.11
C MET A 1 26.32 3.34 12.48
N LYS A 2 25.04 3.48 12.83
CA LYS A 2 24.16 2.36 13.21
C LYS A 2 23.64 1.65 11.96
N LYS A 3 23.57 0.31 12.00
CA LYS A 3 23.15 -0.49 10.86
C LYS A 3 21.70 -0.96 11.03
N VAL A 4 20.84 -0.58 10.09
CA VAL A 4 19.44 -1.01 9.99
C VAL A 4 19.34 -2.12 8.94
N LEU A 5 18.87 -3.31 9.33
CA LEU A 5 18.49 -4.36 8.40
C LEU A 5 17.00 -4.19 8.06
N LEU A 6 16.70 -3.79 6.84
CA LEU A 6 15.35 -3.56 6.34
C LEU A 6 14.89 -4.78 5.53
N LEU A 7 13.93 -5.52 6.08
CA LEU A 7 13.37 -6.72 5.46
C LEU A 7 12.09 -6.40 4.70
N THR A 8 12.06 -6.74 3.43
CA THR A 8 10.91 -6.60 2.54
C THR A 8 10.52 -7.95 1.91
N GLY A 9 9.48 -7.94 1.08
CA GLY A 9 9.05 -9.10 0.29
C GLY A 9 8.36 -8.67 -1.00
N SER A 10 8.78 -9.24 -2.12
CA SER A 10 8.31 -8.87 -3.47
C SER A 10 6.98 -9.52 -3.88
N PHE A 11 6.19 -10.04 -2.94
CA PHE A 11 4.84 -10.58 -3.22
C PHE A 11 3.79 -9.51 -3.55
N GLY A 12 4.16 -8.23 -3.48
CA GLY A 12 3.35 -7.08 -3.87
C GLY A 12 4.19 -5.82 -3.93
N ASN A 13 3.83 -4.87 -4.80
CA ASN A 13 4.58 -3.62 -4.93
C ASN A 13 4.50 -2.73 -3.69
N GLY A 14 3.46 -2.85 -2.87
CA GLY A 14 3.26 -2.03 -1.68
C GLY A 14 4.40 -2.14 -0.66
N HIS A 15 4.85 -3.35 -0.35
CA HIS A 15 5.95 -3.57 0.60
C HIS A 15 7.27 -2.99 0.10
N ILE A 16 7.52 -3.10 -1.21
CA ILE A 16 8.70 -2.49 -1.86
C ILE A 16 8.63 -0.96 -1.79
N GLN A 17 7.45 -0.37 -2.02
CA GLN A 17 7.26 1.09 -1.91
C GLN A 17 7.48 1.59 -0.49
N VAL A 18 6.98 0.87 0.53
CA VAL A 18 7.23 1.19 1.94
C VAL A 18 8.73 1.09 2.26
N SER A 19 9.40 0.03 1.82
CA SER A 19 10.85 -0.13 1.97
C SER A 19 11.61 1.03 1.35
N ASN A 20 11.28 1.38 0.11
CA ASN A 20 11.87 2.52 -0.59
C ASN A 20 11.65 3.84 0.15
N SER A 21 10.43 4.10 0.63
CA SER A 21 10.10 5.33 1.36
C SER A 21 10.93 5.48 2.63
N LEU A 22 11.07 4.42 3.43
CA LEU A 22 11.90 4.42 4.63
C LEU A 22 13.39 4.59 4.29
N ARG A 23 13.88 3.84 3.29
CA ARG A 23 15.28 3.93 2.85
C ARG A 23 15.63 5.33 2.36
N ASP A 24 14.78 5.93 1.54
CA ASP A 24 15.03 7.23 0.94
C ASP A 24 14.99 8.35 2.01
N GLU A 25 14.10 8.23 3.00
CA GLU A 25 14.07 9.13 4.14
C GLU A 25 15.32 9.02 5.01
N PHE A 26 15.78 7.81 5.34
CA PHE A 26 17.03 7.61 6.07
C PHE A 26 18.23 8.17 5.29
N LYS A 27 18.31 7.92 3.98
CA LYS A 27 19.38 8.46 3.13
C LYS A 27 19.37 9.97 3.06
N LYS A 28 18.18 10.59 3.01
CA LYS A 28 18.03 12.04 2.89
C LYS A 28 18.41 12.75 4.19
N ASN A 29 17.92 12.29 5.32
CA ASN A 29 17.94 13.04 6.56
C ASN A 29 18.88 12.46 7.64
N TYR A 30 19.34 11.20 7.51
CA TYR A 30 20.09 10.49 8.56
C TYR A 30 21.27 9.67 8.03
N ASN A 31 21.80 10.02 6.87
CA ASN A 31 22.88 9.27 6.21
C ASN A 31 24.21 9.24 6.98
N SER A 32 24.45 10.20 7.89
CA SER A 32 25.61 10.23 8.77
C SER A 32 25.46 9.34 10.02
N GLU A 33 24.22 9.00 10.39
CA GLU A 33 23.89 8.26 11.60
C GLU A 33 23.61 6.78 11.33
N VAL A 34 22.97 6.48 10.18
CA VAL A 34 22.42 5.17 9.86
C VAL A 34 22.91 4.67 8.51
N SER A 35 23.32 3.40 8.45
CA SER A 35 23.50 2.64 7.22
C SER A 35 22.37 1.62 7.07
N ILE A 36 21.89 1.43 5.84
CA ILE A 36 20.77 0.53 5.55
C ILE A 36 21.27 -0.64 4.71
N VAL A 37 20.98 -1.84 5.19
CA VAL A 37 21.06 -3.07 4.42
C VAL A 37 19.61 -3.50 4.14
N GLU A 38 19.23 -3.57 2.87
CA GLU A 38 17.91 -4.01 2.44
C GLU A 38 17.98 -5.44 1.93
N SER A 39 17.00 -6.28 2.28
CA SER A 39 16.90 -7.66 1.80
C SER A 39 15.45 -8.02 1.49
N ASP A 40 15.22 -8.52 0.27
CA ASP A 40 14.02 -9.30 -0.04
C ASP A 40 14.23 -10.73 0.47
N LEU A 41 13.86 -10.94 1.73
CA LEU A 41 14.16 -12.16 2.45
C LEU A 41 13.75 -13.44 1.70
N PHE A 42 12.57 -13.42 1.06
CA PHE A 42 12.04 -14.60 0.39
C PHE A 42 12.72 -14.85 -0.95
N LEU A 43 12.94 -13.81 -1.72
CA LEU A 43 13.61 -13.90 -3.02
C LEU A 43 15.07 -14.35 -2.85
N GLU A 44 15.77 -13.78 -1.88
CA GLU A 44 17.18 -14.09 -1.64
C GLU A 44 17.38 -15.48 -0.99
N ALA A 45 16.46 -15.89 -0.09
CA ALA A 45 16.50 -17.23 0.49
C ALA A 45 16.15 -18.33 -0.53
N HIS A 46 15.26 -18.04 -1.49
CA HIS A 46 14.72 -19.03 -2.43
C HIS A 46 14.60 -18.43 -3.84
N PRO A 47 15.72 -18.09 -4.52
CA PRO A 47 15.72 -17.33 -5.78
C PRO A 47 14.98 -18.03 -6.92
N ASN A 48 14.97 -19.35 -6.94
CA ASN A 48 14.28 -20.13 -7.98
C ASN A 48 12.81 -20.40 -7.65
N LEU A 49 12.45 -20.47 -6.37
CA LEU A 49 11.10 -20.82 -5.93
C LEU A 49 10.20 -19.58 -5.79
N THR A 50 10.74 -18.49 -5.27
CA THR A 50 9.96 -17.27 -4.99
C THR A 50 9.32 -16.68 -6.25
N PRO A 51 9.98 -16.59 -7.43
CA PRO A 51 9.33 -16.14 -8.67
C PRO A 51 8.12 -17.02 -9.05
N ILE A 52 8.24 -18.33 -8.93
CA ILE A 52 7.15 -19.27 -9.23
C ILE A 52 5.99 -19.09 -8.25
N LEU A 53 6.28 -18.98 -6.96
CA LEU A 53 5.26 -18.71 -5.94
C LEU A 53 4.58 -17.37 -6.15
N LYS A 54 5.33 -16.35 -6.57
CA LYS A 54 4.79 -15.04 -6.91
C LYS A 54 3.86 -15.09 -8.11
N GLU A 55 4.24 -15.79 -9.17
CA GLU A 55 3.38 -15.99 -10.34
C GLU A 55 2.11 -16.76 -9.97
N LEU A 56 2.22 -17.86 -9.22
CA LEU A 56 1.08 -18.61 -8.71
C LEU A 56 0.18 -17.75 -7.81
N TYR A 57 0.77 -16.94 -6.96
CA TYR A 57 0.06 -15.99 -6.13
C TYR A 57 -0.71 -14.97 -6.98
N LEU A 58 -0.07 -14.32 -7.95
CA LEU A 58 -0.72 -13.38 -8.88
C LEU A 58 -1.79 -14.07 -9.74
N TYR A 59 -1.52 -15.29 -10.20
CA TYR A 59 -2.47 -16.09 -10.97
C TYR A 59 -3.70 -16.46 -10.14
N SER A 60 -3.52 -16.80 -8.85
CA SER A 60 -4.62 -17.11 -7.94
C SER A 60 -5.56 -15.91 -7.74
N PHE A 61 -5.05 -14.68 -7.76
CA PHE A 61 -5.86 -13.46 -7.72
C PHE A 61 -6.71 -13.26 -8.96
N SER A 62 -6.21 -13.71 -10.11
CA SER A 62 -6.90 -13.48 -11.39
C SER A 62 -7.95 -14.55 -11.69
N TYR A 63 -7.66 -15.82 -11.36
CA TYR A 63 -8.46 -16.96 -11.82
C TYR A 63 -9.11 -17.78 -10.68
N PHE A 64 -8.57 -17.74 -9.45
CA PHE A 64 -9.03 -18.58 -8.33
C PHE A 64 -9.29 -17.78 -7.07
N ARG A 65 -9.95 -16.62 -7.21
CA ARG A 65 -10.22 -15.68 -6.11
C ARG A 65 -10.87 -16.31 -4.89
N ASP A 66 -11.86 -17.20 -5.10
CA ASP A 66 -12.59 -17.84 -4.01
C ASP A 66 -11.74 -18.88 -3.28
N ILE A 67 -10.89 -19.62 -4.01
CA ILE A 67 -9.94 -20.57 -3.42
C ILE A 67 -8.89 -19.82 -2.59
N TYR A 68 -8.34 -18.72 -3.11
CA TYR A 68 -7.42 -17.87 -2.36
C TYR A 68 -8.09 -17.32 -1.09
N GLY A 69 -9.32 -16.81 -1.22
CA GLY A 69 -10.11 -16.35 -0.08
C GLY A 69 -10.31 -17.43 0.96
N TYR A 70 -10.69 -18.62 0.53
CA TYR A 70 -10.84 -19.77 1.43
C TYR A 70 -9.53 -20.10 2.17
N LEU A 71 -8.40 -20.19 1.48
CA LEU A 71 -7.08 -20.46 2.08
C LEU A 71 -6.66 -19.35 3.04
N TYR A 72 -6.88 -18.09 2.69
CA TYR A 72 -6.58 -16.94 3.55
C TYR A 72 -7.40 -16.97 4.85
N TYR A 73 -8.70 -17.23 4.76
CA TYR A 73 -9.57 -17.30 5.93
C TYR A 73 -9.44 -18.63 6.70
N ALA A 74 -9.13 -19.75 6.02
CA ALA A 74 -8.83 -21.02 6.67
C ALA A 74 -7.53 -20.93 7.49
N GLY A 75 -6.50 -20.26 6.98
CA GLY A 75 -5.26 -20.01 7.72
C GLY A 75 -5.48 -19.23 9.04
N LYS A 76 -6.57 -18.44 9.15
CA LYS A 76 -6.98 -17.80 10.42
C LYS A 76 -7.42 -18.81 11.48
N ARG A 77 -7.93 -19.99 11.09
CA ARG A 77 -8.47 -21.03 12.00
C ARG A 77 -7.41 -22.02 12.47
N HIS A 78 -6.37 -22.26 11.67
CA HIS A 78 -5.37 -23.28 12.01
C HIS A 78 -4.26 -22.71 12.92
N LYS A 79 -4.13 -23.32 14.12
CA LYS A 79 -3.08 -22.98 15.11
C LYS A 79 -1.66 -23.41 14.70
N ASN A 80 -1.51 -24.29 13.70
CA ASN A 80 -0.23 -24.92 13.35
C ASN A 80 0.38 -24.35 12.05
N MET A 81 0.89 -23.11 12.11
CA MET A 81 1.79 -22.60 11.09
C MET A 81 3.28 -22.77 11.50
N SER A 82 3.62 -23.83 12.20
CA SER A 82 4.98 -24.04 12.70
C SER A 82 6.01 -24.18 11.58
N SER A 83 5.69 -24.93 10.53
CA SER A 83 6.59 -25.14 9.39
C SER A 83 6.84 -23.86 8.57
N TYR A 84 5.85 -22.97 8.46
CA TYR A 84 6.02 -21.70 7.73
C TYR A 84 7.03 -20.74 8.40
N ARG A 85 7.25 -20.86 9.73
CA ARG A 85 8.25 -20.07 10.45
C ARG A 85 9.68 -20.44 10.04
N TYR A 86 9.92 -21.71 9.66
CA TYR A 86 11.24 -22.16 9.24
C TYR A 86 11.56 -21.77 7.80
N PHE A 87 10.53 -21.37 7.01
CA PHE A 87 10.75 -20.88 5.68
C PHE A 87 11.57 -19.58 5.75
N SER A 88 12.68 -19.54 5.04
CA SER A 88 13.67 -18.46 5.05
C SER A 88 14.43 -18.21 6.38
N TYR A 89 14.17 -18.99 7.46
CA TYR A 89 14.86 -18.77 8.74
C TYR A 89 16.38 -18.96 8.66
N HIS A 90 16.82 -20.02 7.97
CA HIS A 90 18.25 -20.30 7.86
C HIS A 90 19.00 -19.18 7.13
N TYR A 91 18.39 -18.63 6.09
CA TYR A 91 18.94 -17.48 5.38
C TYR A 91 18.93 -16.22 6.26
N LEU A 92 17.80 -15.94 6.93
CA LEU A 92 17.69 -14.81 7.85
C LEU A 92 18.77 -14.86 8.94
N ARG A 93 19.02 -16.02 9.54
CA ARG A 93 20.05 -16.18 10.56
C ARG A 93 21.44 -15.85 10.01
N LYS A 94 21.82 -16.41 8.85
CA LYS A 94 23.08 -16.11 8.18
C LYS A 94 23.21 -14.62 7.83
N LEU A 95 22.11 -13.99 7.38
CA LEU A 95 22.11 -12.58 7.07
C LEU A 95 22.34 -11.71 8.30
N VAL A 96 21.70 -12.04 9.43
CA VAL A 96 21.90 -11.35 10.71
C VAL A 96 23.32 -11.54 11.23
N GLU A 97 23.87 -12.76 11.17
CA GLU A 97 25.26 -13.05 11.55
C GLU A 97 26.27 -12.26 10.69
N LYS A 98 26.05 -12.24 9.36
CA LYS A 98 26.90 -11.52 8.40
C LYS A 98 26.87 -10.01 8.60
N GLU A 99 25.66 -9.45 8.66
CA GLU A 99 25.47 -8.00 8.67
C GLU A 99 25.61 -7.39 10.07
N SER A 100 25.41 -8.17 11.13
CA SER A 100 25.45 -7.72 12.53
C SER A 100 24.66 -6.41 12.73
N PRO A 101 23.35 -6.37 12.41
CA PRO A 101 22.58 -5.13 12.45
C PRO A 101 22.31 -4.68 13.89
N ASP A 102 22.21 -3.37 14.10
CA ASP A 102 21.79 -2.78 15.39
C ASP A 102 20.27 -2.88 15.59
N ILE A 103 19.49 -2.99 14.51
CA ILE A 103 18.03 -3.14 14.51
C ILE A 103 17.56 -3.87 13.25
N ILE A 104 16.50 -4.64 13.39
CA ILE A 104 15.79 -5.27 12.25
C ILE A 104 14.44 -4.58 12.09
N VAL A 105 14.16 -4.07 10.90
CA VAL A 105 12.89 -3.44 10.53
C VAL A 105 12.24 -4.28 9.44
N SER A 106 11.06 -4.85 9.72
CA SER A 106 10.32 -5.65 8.75
C SER A 106 9.10 -4.90 8.24
N VAL A 107 9.01 -4.70 6.93
CA VAL A 107 7.86 -4.11 6.25
C VAL A 107 6.99 -5.16 5.57
N PHE A 108 7.29 -6.44 5.81
CA PHE A 108 6.56 -7.60 5.31
C PHE A 108 6.33 -8.60 6.45
N PRO A 109 5.20 -9.31 6.50
CA PRO A 109 4.97 -10.35 7.50
C PRO A 109 6.04 -11.44 7.43
N THR A 110 6.94 -11.48 8.42
CA THR A 110 8.10 -12.37 8.45
C THR A 110 8.09 -13.27 9.69
N PRO A 111 7.35 -14.40 9.65
CA PRO A 111 7.24 -15.31 10.81
C PRO A 111 8.57 -15.89 11.29
N ALA A 112 9.58 -15.98 10.41
CA ALA A 112 10.94 -16.43 10.74
C ALA A 112 11.59 -15.55 11.83
N LEU A 113 11.23 -14.27 11.94
CA LEU A 113 11.72 -13.37 13.00
C LEU A 113 11.42 -13.90 14.41
N SER A 114 10.32 -14.64 14.59
CA SER A 114 9.96 -15.24 15.89
C SER A 114 10.92 -16.33 16.34
N LEU A 115 11.80 -16.82 15.47
CA LEU A 115 12.82 -17.83 15.75
C LEU A 115 14.18 -17.25 16.11
N LEU A 116 14.37 -15.92 15.99
CA LEU A 116 15.56 -15.21 16.45
C LEU A 116 15.48 -14.96 17.98
N GLU A 117 15.33 -16.04 18.77
CA GLU A 117 15.08 -15.93 20.22
C GLU A 117 16.30 -15.49 21.04
N SER A 118 17.52 -15.70 20.52
CA SER A 118 18.78 -15.48 21.22
C SER A 118 19.48 -14.16 20.88
N THR A 119 18.82 -13.25 20.16
CA THR A 119 19.45 -12.00 19.78
C THR A 119 18.90 -10.82 20.59
N ASP A 120 19.80 -9.98 21.12
CA ASP A 120 19.43 -8.70 21.73
C ASP A 120 19.03 -7.64 20.72
N ILE A 121 19.00 -7.97 19.41
CA ILE A 121 18.68 -7.04 18.33
C ILE A 121 17.18 -6.72 18.38
N PRO A 122 16.78 -5.43 18.51
CA PRO A 122 15.38 -5.05 18.49
C PRO A 122 14.75 -5.32 17.12
N ILE A 123 13.56 -5.94 17.14
CA ILE A 123 12.78 -6.23 15.95
C ILE A 123 11.58 -5.29 15.91
N VAL A 124 11.47 -4.52 14.84
CA VAL A 124 10.38 -3.58 14.60
C VAL A 124 9.57 -4.05 13.37
N ASN A 125 8.26 -4.17 13.53
CA ASN A 125 7.36 -4.45 12.42
C ASN A 125 6.62 -3.17 12.02
N VAL A 126 6.72 -2.79 10.74
CA VAL A 126 5.97 -1.70 10.11
C VAL A 126 4.83 -2.33 9.34
N VAL A 127 3.64 -2.28 9.90
CA VAL A 127 2.45 -2.94 9.34
C VAL A 127 1.88 -2.13 8.18
N THR A 128 1.80 -2.74 7.00
CA THR A 128 1.43 -2.09 5.73
C THR A 128 -0.04 -2.25 5.35
N ASP A 129 -0.88 -2.68 6.32
CA ASP A 129 -2.30 -2.90 6.14
C ASP A 129 -3.13 -2.09 7.13
N TYR A 130 -4.39 -1.81 6.75
CA TYR A 130 -5.38 -1.16 7.63
C TYR A 130 -6.14 -2.16 8.50
N TYR A 131 -5.98 -3.43 8.21
CA TYR A 131 -6.58 -4.53 8.94
C TYR A 131 -5.52 -5.42 9.58
N PHE A 132 -5.77 -5.82 10.84
CA PHE A 132 -4.88 -6.72 11.57
C PHE A 132 -4.89 -8.14 10.98
N HIS A 133 -3.72 -8.70 10.76
CA HIS A 133 -3.52 -10.10 10.42
C HIS A 133 -2.50 -10.76 11.34
N LYS A 134 -2.78 -11.99 11.81
CA LYS A 134 -1.91 -12.72 12.75
C LYS A 134 -0.49 -12.98 12.23
N SER A 135 -0.29 -12.98 10.91
CA SER A 135 1.05 -13.15 10.31
C SER A 135 2.05 -12.04 10.69
N TRP A 136 1.54 -10.87 11.13
CA TRP A 136 2.38 -9.80 11.64
C TRP A 136 2.91 -10.03 13.06
N LEU A 137 2.34 -11.00 13.79
CA LEU A 137 2.76 -11.26 15.16
C LEU A 137 4.15 -11.93 15.19
N THR A 138 5.09 -11.24 15.80
CA THR A 138 6.47 -11.71 16.05
C THR A 138 6.67 -11.85 17.55
N LYS A 139 7.04 -13.06 18.04
CA LYS A 139 7.14 -13.38 19.48
C LYS A 139 7.99 -12.36 20.26
N ASN A 140 9.12 -11.95 19.67
CA ASN A 140 10.10 -11.07 20.31
C ASN A 140 10.12 -9.66 19.72
N ALA A 141 8.98 -9.19 19.13
CA ALA A 141 8.93 -7.84 18.61
C ALA A 141 9.14 -6.81 19.72
N TYR A 142 10.05 -5.89 19.45
CA TYR A 142 10.29 -4.73 20.30
C TYR A 142 9.20 -3.68 20.10
N ARG A 143 8.76 -3.47 18.84
CA ARG A 143 7.76 -2.47 18.48
C ARG A 143 6.96 -2.87 17.25
N TYR A 144 5.70 -2.42 17.21
CA TYR A 144 4.84 -2.43 16.02
C TYR A 144 4.43 -1.00 15.69
N PHE A 145 4.60 -0.61 14.42
CA PHE A 145 4.03 0.61 13.87
C PHE A 145 2.84 0.23 13.00
N VAL A 146 1.67 0.77 13.30
CA VAL A 146 0.39 0.40 12.69
C VAL A 146 -0.30 1.61 12.08
N SER A 147 -1.21 1.35 11.16
CA SER A 147 -1.88 2.37 10.36
C SER A 147 -2.95 3.18 11.11
N ASN A 148 -3.58 2.62 12.16
CA ASN A 148 -4.72 3.24 12.82
C ASN A 148 -5.01 2.63 14.21
N GLU A 149 -5.87 3.31 15.00
CA GLU A 149 -6.24 2.86 16.35
C GLU A 149 -6.99 1.51 16.37
N ASN A 150 -7.79 1.20 15.35
CA ASN A 150 -8.45 -0.09 15.25
C ASN A 150 -7.44 -1.23 15.11
N SER A 151 -6.38 -1.02 14.31
CA SER A 151 -5.26 -1.96 14.20
C SER A 151 -4.54 -2.11 15.53
N LYS A 152 -4.23 -1.00 16.23
CA LYS A 152 -3.63 -1.05 17.57
C LYS A 152 -4.49 -1.88 18.54
N LYS A 153 -5.79 -1.61 18.60
CA LYS A 153 -6.72 -2.38 19.45
C LYS A 153 -6.66 -3.87 19.14
N ALA A 154 -6.67 -4.25 17.86
CA ALA A 154 -6.61 -5.65 17.45
C ALA A 154 -5.28 -6.36 17.82
N PHE A 155 -4.15 -5.64 17.78
CA PHE A 155 -2.87 -6.17 18.27
C PHE A 155 -2.90 -6.40 19.79
N VAL A 156 -3.48 -5.47 20.57
CA VAL A 156 -3.64 -5.61 22.02
C VAL A 156 -4.56 -6.77 22.35
N GLU A 157 -5.68 -6.90 21.67
CA GLU A 157 -6.61 -8.05 21.82
C GLU A 157 -5.95 -9.39 21.44
N ALA A 158 -4.93 -9.37 20.56
CA ALA A 158 -4.12 -10.54 20.22
C ALA A 158 -3.00 -10.84 21.24
N GLY A 159 -2.91 -10.08 22.35
CA GLY A 159 -1.96 -10.29 23.44
C GLY A 159 -0.66 -9.49 23.33
N VAL A 160 -0.57 -8.50 22.47
CA VAL A 160 0.58 -7.59 22.41
C VAL A 160 0.40 -6.45 23.41
N ASP A 161 1.43 -6.15 24.21
CA ASP A 161 1.41 -5.01 25.11
C ASP A 161 1.11 -3.70 24.37
N SER A 162 0.18 -2.91 24.89
CA SER A 162 -0.22 -1.63 24.29
C SER A 162 0.95 -0.68 24.03
N ASP A 163 1.94 -0.68 24.94
CA ASP A 163 3.12 0.17 24.82
C ASP A 163 4.03 -0.22 23.65
N LYS A 164 3.95 -1.46 23.19
CA LYS A 164 4.69 -1.94 22.02
C LYS A 164 4.04 -1.54 20.71
N VAL A 165 2.78 -1.08 20.70
CA VAL A 165 2.05 -0.74 19.48
C VAL A 165 1.85 0.77 19.37
N LYS A 166 2.42 1.39 18.33
CA LYS A 166 2.27 2.82 18.05
C LYS A 166 1.56 3.04 16.72
N VAL A 167 0.63 3.97 16.72
CA VAL A 167 -0.11 4.37 15.53
C VAL A 167 0.66 5.52 14.87
N LEU A 168 1.33 5.21 13.75
CA LEU A 168 2.16 6.17 12.99
C LEU A 168 1.79 6.24 11.50
N GLY A 169 0.77 5.51 11.07
CA GLY A 169 0.41 5.43 9.65
C GLY A 169 1.19 4.36 8.87
N ILE A 170 0.93 4.28 7.58
CA ILE A 170 1.71 3.47 6.64
C ILE A 170 2.69 4.40 5.93
N PRO A 171 4.01 4.07 5.87
CA PRO A 171 4.98 4.89 5.14
C PRO A 171 4.64 5.02 3.66
N ILE A 172 4.61 6.25 3.19
CA ILE A 172 4.48 6.61 1.78
C ILE A 172 5.60 7.57 1.39
N ASN A 173 5.77 7.84 0.11
CA ASN A 173 6.74 8.83 -0.35
C ASN A 173 6.45 10.20 0.30
N THR A 174 7.46 10.79 0.94
CA THR A 174 7.34 12.06 1.69
C THR A 174 6.86 13.23 0.83
N LYS A 175 7.02 13.15 -0.49
CA LYS A 175 6.46 14.14 -1.42
C LYS A 175 4.94 14.27 -1.32
N PHE A 176 4.20 13.25 -0.87
CA PHE A 176 2.75 13.34 -0.71
C PHE A 176 2.31 14.34 0.37
N ASP A 177 3.19 14.70 1.30
CA ASP A 177 2.92 15.75 2.29
C ASP A 177 3.01 17.17 1.70
N GLU A 178 3.60 17.32 0.51
CA GLU A 178 3.68 18.60 -0.21
C GLU A 178 2.44 18.82 -1.08
N LYS A 179 2.00 20.08 -1.22
CA LYS A 179 0.82 20.42 -2.04
C LYS A 179 1.18 20.68 -3.49
N VAL A 180 0.33 20.19 -4.38
CA VAL A 180 0.43 20.39 -5.83
C VAL A 180 -0.46 21.55 -6.27
N ASN A 181 0.05 22.40 -7.17
CA ASN A 181 -0.76 23.44 -7.79
C ASN A 181 -1.60 22.84 -8.93
N LYS A 182 -2.90 22.61 -8.67
CA LYS A 182 -3.85 22.00 -9.62
C LYS A 182 -3.87 22.75 -10.97
N LYS A 183 -3.92 24.07 -10.96
CA LYS A 183 -4.01 24.88 -12.19
C LYS A 183 -2.79 24.66 -13.07
N LYS A 184 -1.56 24.82 -12.52
CA LYS A 184 -0.32 24.61 -13.28
C LYS A 184 -0.20 23.17 -13.80
N TRP A 185 -0.66 22.19 -13.00
CA TRP A 185 -0.62 20.79 -13.41
C TRP A 185 -1.57 20.50 -14.57
N TYR A 186 -2.77 21.09 -14.53
CA TYR A 186 -3.78 20.94 -15.59
C TYR A 186 -3.33 21.61 -16.89
N GLU A 187 -2.79 22.82 -16.82
CA GLU A 187 -2.20 23.52 -17.97
C GLU A 187 -1.09 22.70 -18.64
N LYS A 188 -0.14 22.19 -17.83
CA LYS A 188 0.95 21.30 -18.31
C LYS A 188 0.42 20.04 -19.00
N ASN A 189 -0.70 19.52 -18.55
CA ASN A 189 -1.23 18.24 -19.01
C ASN A 189 -2.41 18.34 -19.96
N ASN A 190 -2.79 19.54 -20.41
CA ASN A 190 -3.92 19.82 -21.30
C ASN A 190 -5.25 19.26 -20.72
N LEU A 191 -5.49 19.46 -19.41
CA LEU A 191 -6.72 19.13 -18.74
C LEU A 191 -7.61 20.37 -18.54
N SER A 192 -8.92 20.19 -18.57
CA SER A 192 -9.90 21.25 -18.31
C SER A 192 -10.10 21.46 -16.82
N LEU A 193 -10.14 22.72 -16.37
CA LEU A 193 -10.50 23.08 -14.99
C LEU A 193 -12.04 22.99 -14.75
N ASP A 194 -12.83 23.04 -15.83
CA ASP A 194 -14.28 23.03 -15.76
C ASP A 194 -14.89 21.61 -15.72
N LYS A 195 -14.04 20.57 -15.81
CA LYS A 195 -14.44 19.18 -15.76
C LYS A 195 -13.90 18.51 -14.50
N MET A 196 -14.70 17.64 -13.90
CA MET A 196 -14.20 16.74 -12.85
C MET A 196 -13.24 15.71 -13.44
N THR A 197 -12.13 15.48 -12.75
CA THR A 197 -11.10 14.52 -13.18
C THR A 197 -11.24 13.22 -12.42
N ILE A 198 -11.51 12.15 -13.17
CA ILE A 198 -11.51 10.78 -12.65
C ILE A 198 -10.14 10.16 -12.96
N LEU A 199 -9.40 9.84 -11.92
CA LEU A 199 -8.14 9.12 -12.04
C LEU A 199 -8.39 7.61 -11.99
N LEU A 200 -7.94 6.90 -13.00
CA LEU A 200 -8.17 5.48 -13.19
C LEU A 200 -6.84 4.72 -13.17
N SER A 201 -6.65 3.84 -12.18
CA SER A 201 -5.52 2.93 -12.19
C SER A 201 -5.89 1.65 -12.94
N ALA A 202 -5.37 1.47 -14.14
CA ALA A 202 -5.71 0.33 -15.01
C ALA A 202 -5.39 -1.03 -14.37
N GLY A 203 -4.40 -1.10 -13.48
CA GLY A 203 -4.10 -2.29 -12.70
C GLY A 203 -5.24 -2.76 -11.79
N ALA A 204 -6.23 -1.90 -11.50
CA ALA A 204 -7.41 -2.25 -10.71
C ALA A 204 -8.41 -3.11 -11.47
N PHE A 205 -8.48 -2.96 -12.79
CA PHE A 205 -9.42 -3.71 -13.64
C PHE A 205 -8.94 -5.14 -13.96
N GLY A 206 -7.66 -5.45 -13.71
CA GLY A 206 -7.09 -6.75 -14.07
C GLY A 206 -7.11 -6.95 -15.60
N VAL A 207 -7.33 -8.18 -16.02
CA VAL A 207 -7.57 -8.54 -17.43
C VAL A 207 -9.09 -8.61 -17.63
N THR A 208 -9.78 -7.48 -17.61
CA THR A 208 -11.21 -7.44 -17.92
C THR A 208 -11.43 -7.04 -19.37
N ASN A 209 -12.29 -7.80 -20.08
CA ASN A 209 -12.62 -7.52 -21.48
C ASN A 209 -13.51 -6.26 -21.65
N ASN A 210 -13.99 -5.66 -20.55
CA ASN A 210 -14.96 -4.55 -20.56
C ASN A 210 -14.38 -3.21 -20.10
N PHE A 211 -13.04 -3.07 -20.05
CA PHE A 211 -12.40 -1.85 -19.54
C PHE A 211 -12.78 -0.61 -20.37
N GLU A 212 -12.79 -0.76 -21.69
CA GLU A 212 -13.16 0.30 -22.62
C GLU A 212 -14.64 0.74 -22.45
N ASN A 213 -15.53 -0.23 -22.23
CA ASN A 213 -16.94 0.08 -21.96
C ASN A 213 -17.11 0.87 -20.66
N THR A 214 -16.37 0.49 -19.62
CA THR A 214 -16.38 1.25 -18.36
C THR A 214 -15.92 2.70 -18.56
N ILE A 215 -14.88 2.93 -19.36
CA ILE A 215 -14.41 4.28 -19.69
C ILE A 215 -15.48 5.07 -20.43
N ASN A 216 -16.10 4.48 -21.46
CA ASN A 216 -17.18 5.10 -22.22
C ASN A 216 -18.35 5.47 -21.28
N ASN A 217 -18.80 4.55 -20.45
CA ASN A 217 -19.89 4.79 -19.51
C ASN A 217 -19.56 5.93 -18.52
N ILE A 218 -18.30 6.08 -18.10
CA ILE A 218 -17.87 7.21 -17.26
C ILE A 218 -17.97 8.52 -18.03
N ILE A 219 -17.50 8.56 -19.27
CA ILE A 219 -17.54 9.78 -20.11
C ILE A 219 -19.00 10.16 -20.45
N ASP A 220 -19.86 9.19 -20.69
CA ASP A 220 -21.28 9.40 -21.01
C ASP A 220 -22.09 10.02 -19.85
N VAL A 221 -21.57 10.01 -18.63
CA VAL A 221 -22.14 10.77 -17.50
C VAL A 221 -22.12 12.28 -17.78
N GLY A 222 -21.17 12.77 -18.59
CA GLY A 222 -21.01 14.18 -18.94
C GLY A 222 -20.29 15.00 -17.87
N GLY A 223 -19.60 16.08 -18.31
CA GLY A 223 -18.86 16.96 -17.41
C GLY A 223 -17.61 16.36 -16.78
N LEU A 224 -17.17 15.18 -17.25
CA LEU A 224 -16.02 14.45 -16.74
C LEU A 224 -14.86 14.44 -17.74
N GLN A 225 -13.66 14.30 -17.23
CA GLN A 225 -12.46 13.87 -17.95
C GLN A 225 -11.79 12.74 -17.20
N VAL A 226 -11.18 11.82 -17.93
CA VAL A 226 -10.59 10.59 -17.37
C VAL A 226 -9.10 10.55 -17.63
N VAL A 227 -8.32 10.36 -16.57
CA VAL A 227 -6.88 10.09 -16.66
C VAL A 227 -6.65 8.63 -16.33
N ILE A 228 -6.04 7.88 -17.25
CA ILE A 228 -5.83 6.44 -17.12
C ILE A 228 -4.35 6.16 -16.98
N ILE A 229 -3.94 5.56 -15.86
CA ILE A 229 -2.55 5.15 -15.62
C ILE A 229 -2.43 3.66 -15.86
N CYS A 230 -1.79 3.30 -16.98
CA CYS A 230 -1.56 1.90 -17.40
C CYS A 230 -0.35 1.25 -16.70
N GLY A 231 0.49 2.05 -16.01
CA GLY A 231 1.72 1.56 -15.42
C GLY A 231 2.66 0.95 -16.48
N LYS A 232 3.24 -0.20 -16.18
CA LYS A 232 4.18 -0.92 -17.09
C LYS A 232 3.49 -1.72 -18.19
N ASN A 233 2.15 -1.68 -18.29
CA ASN A 233 1.42 -2.41 -19.32
C ASN A 233 1.33 -1.60 -20.62
N ASN A 234 2.40 -1.66 -21.42
CA ASN A 234 2.48 -0.94 -22.70
C ASN A 234 1.45 -1.45 -23.73
N GLN A 235 1.09 -2.72 -23.70
CA GLN A 235 0.09 -3.27 -24.63
C GLN A 235 -1.28 -2.65 -24.35
N LEU A 236 -1.68 -2.57 -23.08
CA LEU A 236 -2.91 -1.89 -22.68
C LEU A 236 -2.89 -0.41 -23.07
N LYS A 237 -1.78 0.28 -22.82
CA LYS A 237 -1.61 1.69 -23.19
C LYS A 237 -1.86 1.90 -24.68
N MET A 238 -1.15 1.17 -25.54
CA MET A 238 -1.29 1.27 -27.01
C MET A 238 -2.72 0.96 -27.47
N ARG A 239 -3.36 -0.05 -26.88
CA ARG A 239 -4.75 -0.42 -27.22
C ARG A 239 -5.72 0.70 -26.87
N LEU A 240 -5.59 1.31 -25.69
CA LEU A 240 -6.44 2.41 -25.26
C LEU A 240 -6.20 3.67 -26.09
N GLU A 241 -4.93 4.01 -26.37
CA GLU A 241 -4.58 5.17 -27.23
C GLU A 241 -5.23 5.05 -28.61
N LYS A 242 -5.25 3.85 -29.18
CA LYS A 242 -5.92 3.58 -30.46
C LYS A 242 -7.45 3.70 -30.36
N ASN A 243 -8.05 3.12 -29.30
CA ASN A 243 -9.50 3.07 -29.15
C ASN A 243 -10.11 4.44 -28.82
N PHE A 244 -9.36 5.31 -28.18
CA PHE A 244 -9.78 6.65 -27.76
C PHE A 244 -9.06 7.79 -28.50
N GLU A 245 -8.50 7.48 -29.66
CA GLU A 245 -7.81 8.49 -30.50
C GLU A 245 -8.71 9.68 -30.78
N GLY A 246 -8.18 10.89 -30.56
CA GLY A 246 -8.93 12.14 -30.76
C GLY A 246 -9.90 12.53 -29.64
N ASN A 247 -10.16 11.69 -28.67
CA ASN A 247 -11.01 12.05 -27.54
C ASN A 247 -10.24 12.93 -26.53
N LYS A 248 -10.61 14.22 -26.47
CA LYS A 248 -9.95 15.21 -25.62
C LYS A 248 -10.21 15.03 -24.12
N ASP A 249 -11.23 14.26 -23.77
CA ASP A 249 -11.63 14.03 -22.39
C ASP A 249 -10.96 12.77 -21.77
N ILE A 250 -10.14 12.08 -22.55
CA ILE A 250 -9.42 10.89 -22.11
C ILE A 250 -7.91 11.11 -22.27
N LYS A 251 -7.19 10.99 -21.16
CA LYS A 251 -5.74 11.03 -21.13
C LYS A 251 -5.17 9.69 -20.70
N ILE A 252 -4.36 9.08 -21.54
CA ILE A 252 -3.76 7.77 -21.30
C ILE A 252 -2.28 7.93 -21.00
N ILE A 253 -1.84 7.36 -19.87
CA ILE A 253 -0.48 7.49 -19.35
C ILE A 253 0.09 6.10 -19.09
N GLY A 254 1.34 5.86 -19.44
CA GLY A 254 2.07 4.65 -19.09
C GLY A 254 2.51 4.63 -17.62
N TYR A 255 3.75 4.22 -17.39
CA TYR A 255 4.38 4.36 -16.08
C TYR A 255 4.66 5.84 -15.79
N THR A 256 4.43 6.26 -14.55
CA THR A 256 4.67 7.63 -14.11
C THR A 256 5.22 7.66 -12.70
N ASP A 257 6.13 8.57 -12.43
CA ASP A 257 6.62 8.93 -11.09
C ASP A 257 5.82 10.10 -10.48
N ASP A 258 4.93 10.72 -11.26
CA ASP A 258 4.11 11.87 -10.87
C ASP A 258 2.76 11.45 -10.24
N MET A 259 2.70 10.27 -9.59
CA MET A 259 1.45 9.74 -9.03
C MET A 259 0.82 10.70 -7.99
N ARG A 260 1.64 11.38 -7.19
CA ARG A 260 1.20 12.41 -6.25
C ARG A 260 0.41 13.50 -6.97
N GLU A 261 0.99 14.04 -8.04
CA GLU A 261 0.39 15.13 -8.83
C GLU A 261 -0.96 14.70 -9.38
N TRP A 262 -1.03 13.49 -9.94
CA TRP A 262 -2.27 12.93 -10.46
C TRP A 262 -3.31 12.74 -9.36
N MET A 263 -2.95 12.17 -8.20
CA MET A 263 -3.89 11.95 -7.10
C MET A 263 -4.36 13.27 -6.48
N GLN A 264 -3.46 14.21 -6.19
CA GLN A 264 -3.82 15.48 -5.52
C GLN A 264 -4.64 16.43 -6.40
N THR A 265 -4.59 16.26 -7.70
CA THR A 265 -5.32 17.12 -8.64
C THR A 265 -6.60 16.50 -9.17
N SER A 266 -6.82 15.20 -8.94
CA SER A 266 -8.03 14.49 -9.35
C SER A 266 -9.17 14.62 -8.32
N ASP A 267 -10.38 14.41 -8.77
CA ASP A 267 -11.56 14.55 -7.93
C ASP A 267 -12.03 13.21 -7.36
N VAL A 268 -11.82 12.10 -8.09
CA VAL A 268 -12.09 10.73 -7.64
C VAL A 268 -10.99 9.81 -8.16
N LEU A 269 -10.56 8.87 -7.34
CA LEU A 269 -9.62 7.80 -7.73
C LEU A 269 -10.34 6.45 -7.76
N ILE A 270 -10.28 5.76 -8.90
CA ILE A 270 -10.76 4.39 -9.07
C ILE A 270 -9.55 3.46 -9.10
N THR A 271 -9.43 2.58 -8.10
CA THR A 271 -8.23 1.76 -7.91
C THR A 271 -8.50 0.48 -7.11
N LYS A 272 -7.45 -0.31 -6.87
CA LYS A 272 -7.45 -1.46 -5.94
C LYS A 272 -7.24 -1.01 -4.48
N ALA A 273 -7.67 -1.87 -3.54
CA ALA A 273 -7.60 -1.59 -2.11
C ALA A 273 -6.23 -1.94 -1.48
N GLY A 274 -5.12 -1.57 -2.12
CA GLY A 274 -3.76 -1.74 -1.56
C GLY A 274 -3.47 -0.72 -0.46
N GLY A 275 -2.83 -1.16 0.64
CA GLY A 275 -2.59 -0.30 1.82
C GLY A 275 -1.83 0.98 1.49
N VAL A 276 -0.77 0.91 0.68
CA VAL A 276 0.03 2.08 0.25
C VAL A 276 -0.81 3.02 -0.62
N THR A 277 -1.47 2.49 -1.65
CA THR A 277 -2.31 3.31 -2.56
C THR A 277 -3.42 4.04 -1.80
N ILE A 278 -4.05 3.38 -0.81
CA ILE A 278 -5.05 4.01 0.06
C ILE A 278 -4.40 5.10 0.93
N SER A 279 -3.19 4.89 1.45
CA SER A 279 -2.47 5.90 2.24
C SER A 279 -2.10 7.12 1.40
N GLU A 280 -1.66 6.91 0.16
CA GLU A 280 -1.39 7.97 -0.81
C GLU A 280 -2.67 8.75 -1.16
N ALA A 281 -3.80 8.05 -1.33
CA ALA A 281 -5.09 8.68 -1.56
C ALA A 281 -5.57 9.49 -0.36
N LEU A 282 -5.34 9.02 0.87
CA LEU A 282 -5.62 9.79 2.10
C LEU A 282 -4.78 11.07 2.16
N ALA A 283 -3.47 10.98 1.88
CA ALA A 283 -2.57 12.13 1.84
C ALA A 283 -2.99 13.15 0.78
N SER A 284 -3.56 12.66 -0.31
CA SER A 284 -4.08 13.46 -1.43
C SER A 284 -5.49 13.99 -1.19
N ALA A 285 -6.18 13.51 -0.17
CA ALA A 285 -7.61 13.74 0.07
C ALA A 285 -8.49 13.46 -1.17
N VAL A 286 -8.12 12.45 -1.98
CA VAL A 286 -8.86 12.03 -3.17
C VAL A 286 -9.82 10.89 -2.82
N PRO A 287 -11.15 11.08 -2.98
CA PRO A 287 -12.16 10.06 -2.73
C PRO A 287 -11.94 8.80 -3.55
N LEU A 288 -12.27 7.64 -2.98
CA LEU A 288 -11.94 6.33 -3.51
C LEU A 288 -13.18 5.55 -3.96
N ILE A 289 -13.10 4.98 -5.16
CA ILE A 289 -13.90 3.83 -5.58
C ILE A 289 -12.94 2.63 -5.67
N LEU A 290 -13.14 1.65 -4.80
CA LEU A 290 -12.30 0.47 -4.70
C LEU A 290 -12.90 -0.68 -5.51
N LEU A 291 -12.19 -1.07 -6.57
CA LEU A 291 -12.70 -2.05 -7.52
C LEU A 291 -12.46 -3.47 -7.07
N ASN A 292 -13.55 -4.24 -7.02
CA ASN A 292 -13.57 -5.68 -6.96
C ASN A 292 -12.46 -6.27 -6.06
N PRO A 293 -12.38 -5.85 -4.78
CA PRO A 293 -11.27 -6.18 -3.91
C PRO A 293 -11.15 -7.69 -3.73
N VAL A 294 -9.95 -8.20 -3.95
CA VAL A 294 -9.65 -9.63 -3.85
C VAL A 294 -9.83 -10.10 -2.40
N PRO A 295 -10.43 -11.28 -2.15
CA PRO A 295 -10.51 -11.85 -0.81
C PRO A 295 -9.16 -11.84 -0.11
N GLY A 296 -9.14 -11.51 1.17
CA GLY A 296 -7.93 -11.33 1.95
C GLY A 296 -7.66 -9.87 2.29
N GLN A 297 -6.42 -9.43 2.22
CA GLN A 297 -5.99 -8.08 2.66
C GLN A 297 -6.73 -6.95 1.94
N GLU A 298 -6.84 -7.03 0.61
CA GLU A 298 -7.53 -5.98 -0.17
C GLU A 298 -9.00 -5.84 0.25
N ARG A 299 -9.72 -6.97 0.40
CA ARG A 299 -11.13 -6.95 0.81
C ARG A 299 -11.30 -6.41 2.23
N GLU A 300 -10.41 -6.76 3.15
CA GLU A 300 -10.47 -6.26 4.52
C GLU A 300 -10.15 -4.76 4.58
N ASN A 301 -9.15 -4.29 3.84
CA ASN A 301 -8.86 -2.86 3.70
C ASN A 301 -10.06 -2.11 3.10
N ALA A 302 -10.64 -2.60 1.99
CA ALA A 302 -11.79 -1.99 1.34
C ALA A 302 -12.98 -1.87 2.28
N LYS A 303 -13.37 -2.95 2.95
CA LYS A 303 -14.46 -2.96 3.94
C LYS A 303 -14.21 -2.03 5.12
N PHE A 304 -12.95 -1.92 5.55
CA PHE A 304 -12.58 -0.99 6.61
C PHE A 304 -12.84 0.46 6.18
N PHE A 305 -12.40 0.84 4.99
CA PHE A 305 -12.58 2.18 4.45
C PHE A 305 -14.05 2.52 4.14
N GLU A 306 -14.79 1.56 3.59
CA GLU A 306 -16.23 1.72 3.34
C GLU A 306 -17.00 1.94 4.64
N ARG A 307 -16.78 1.11 5.67
CA ARG A 307 -17.40 1.27 7.01
C ARG A 307 -17.07 2.61 7.68
N LYS A 308 -15.89 3.18 7.39
CA LYS A 308 -15.50 4.53 7.87
C LYS A 308 -16.11 5.65 7.02
N GLY A 309 -16.76 5.32 5.90
CA GLY A 309 -17.27 6.29 4.95
C GLY A 309 -16.17 7.08 4.25
N LEU A 310 -15.02 6.43 3.99
CA LEU A 310 -13.83 6.99 3.34
C LEU A 310 -13.66 6.49 1.91
N ALA A 311 -14.40 5.45 1.52
CA ALA A 311 -14.41 4.88 0.17
C ALA A 311 -15.75 4.26 -0.15
N LYS A 312 -15.99 3.99 -1.43
CA LYS A 312 -17.04 3.13 -1.96
C LYS A 312 -16.42 1.88 -2.56
N ILE A 313 -17.12 0.73 -2.49
CA ILE A 313 -16.67 -0.51 -3.14
C ILE A 313 -17.57 -0.76 -4.34
N ALA A 314 -16.98 -1.06 -5.50
CA ALA A 314 -17.72 -1.43 -6.71
C ALA A 314 -17.26 -2.82 -7.20
N TYR A 315 -18.24 -3.69 -7.45
CA TYR A 315 -18.06 -5.03 -8.02
C TYR A 315 -18.52 -5.10 -9.47
N THR A 316 -19.36 -4.16 -9.89
CA THR A 316 -19.95 -4.07 -11.22
C THR A 316 -19.74 -2.69 -11.83
N GLU A 317 -19.88 -2.58 -13.15
CA GLU A 317 -19.84 -1.28 -13.86
C GLU A 317 -20.97 -0.35 -13.40
N SER A 318 -22.15 -0.90 -13.17
CA SER A 318 -23.31 -0.13 -12.67
C SER A 318 -23.01 0.53 -11.33
N GLU A 319 -22.36 -0.20 -10.40
CA GLU A 319 -21.95 0.34 -9.10
C GLU A 319 -20.89 1.44 -9.24
N ILE A 320 -19.97 1.34 -10.23
CA ILE A 320 -19.01 2.41 -10.51
C ILE A 320 -19.76 3.71 -10.86
N ILE A 321 -20.74 3.64 -11.78
CA ILE A 321 -21.50 4.81 -12.23
C ILE A 321 -22.37 5.36 -11.10
N GLU A 322 -23.02 4.51 -10.31
CA GLU A 322 -23.76 4.92 -9.12
C GLU A 322 -22.89 5.69 -8.14
N HIS A 323 -21.69 5.17 -7.84
CA HIS A 323 -20.76 5.80 -6.91
C HIS A 323 -20.15 7.08 -7.47
N LEU A 324 -19.89 7.16 -8.79
CA LEU A 324 -19.51 8.41 -9.44
C LEU A 324 -20.62 9.45 -9.31
N SER A 325 -21.88 9.08 -9.57
CA SER A 325 -23.03 9.97 -9.40
C SER A 325 -23.13 10.51 -7.96
N TYR A 326 -22.83 9.68 -6.97
CA TYR A 326 -22.74 10.12 -5.57
C TYR A 326 -21.63 11.18 -5.38
N PHE A 327 -20.47 11.03 -6.02
CA PHE A 327 -19.35 11.97 -5.92
C PHE A 327 -19.49 13.22 -6.80
N LEU A 328 -20.39 13.23 -7.78
CA LEU A 328 -20.74 14.44 -8.54
C LEU A 328 -21.46 15.48 -7.67
N ASN A 329 -22.03 15.07 -6.53
CA ASN A 329 -22.56 15.99 -5.54
C ASN A 329 -21.42 16.62 -4.74
N GLU A 330 -21.26 17.95 -4.83
CA GLU A 330 -20.18 18.70 -4.18
C GLU A 330 -20.18 18.56 -2.65
N GLU A 331 -21.36 18.45 -2.03
CA GLU A 331 -21.48 18.29 -0.58
C GLU A 331 -20.91 16.93 -0.14
N ASN A 332 -21.25 15.85 -0.84
CA ASN A 332 -20.70 14.52 -0.59
C ASN A 332 -19.20 14.50 -0.77
N LEU A 333 -18.70 15.13 -1.84
CA LEU A 333 -17.28 15.24 -2.13
C LEU A 333 -16.53 15.97 -1.02
N ARG A 334 -17.08 17.11 -0.58
CA ARG A 334 -16.50 17.90 0.53
C ARG A 334 -16.50 17.11 1.84
N LEU A 335 -17.60 16.42 2.14
CA LEU A 335 -17.73 15.64 3.36
C LEU A 335 -16.71 14.51 3.45
N ILE A 336 -16.55 13.74 2.36
CA ILE A 336 -15.60 12.63 2.36
C ILE A 336 -14.15 13.13 2.42
N ARG A 337 -13.80 14.21 1.72
CA ARG A 337 -12.47 14.86 1.81
C ARG A 337 -12.16 15.32 3.24
N LYS A 338 -13.14 15.92 3.93
CA LYS A 338 -13.00 16.29 5.33
C LYS A 338 -12.72 15.08 6.22
N LYS A 339 -13.45 13.98 6.04
CA LYS A 339 -13.23 12.73 6.78
C LYS A 339 -11.84 12.15 6.50
N MET A 340 -11.40 12.15 5.23
CA MET A 340 -10.07 11.66 4.84
C MET A 340 -8.96 12.47 5.51
N ASN A 341 -9.06 13.80 5.53
CA ASN A 341 -8.09 14.67 6.21
C ASN A 341 -8.01 14.42 7.71
N ILE A 342 -9.14 14.12 8.37
CA ILE A 342 -9.17 13.77 9.81
C ILE A 342 -8.53 12.40 10.05
N PHE A 343 -8.71 11.46 9.11
CA PHE A 343 -8.20 10.10 9.25
C PHE A 343 -6.73 9.97 8.85
N TYR A 344 -6.22 10.88 8.02
CA TYR A 344 -4.85 10.87 7.55
C TYR A 344 -3.86 11.13 8.69
N ILE A 345 -2.79 10.34 8.74
CA ILE A 345 -1.66 10.56 9.65
C ILE A 345 -0.52 11.15 8.81
N PRO A 346 -0.23 12.45 8.93
CA PRO A 346 0.82 13.10 8.14
C PRO A 346 2.21 12.65 8.59
N HIS A 347 3.19 12.79 7.70
CA HIS A 347 4.60 12.52 7.98
C HIS A 347 4.88 11.12 8.51
N SER A 348 4.08 10.11 8.09
CA SER A 348 4.20 8.73 8.60
C SER A 348 5.60 8.15 8.42
N THR A 349 6.23 8.40 7.26
CA THR A 349 7.59 7.93 6.95
C THR A 349 8.64 8.55 7.87
N GLU A 350 8.62 9.87 8.02
CA GLU A 350 9.53 10.63 8.89
C GLU A 350 9.37 10.23 10.36
N ASN A 351 8.12 10.13 10.83
CA ASN A 351 7.79 9.74 12.20
C ASN A 351 8.26 8.31 12.52
N ILE A 352 8.14 7.38 11.59
CA ILE A 352 8.61 6.00 11.75
C ILE A 352 10.14 5.96 11.75
N CYS A 353 10.83 6.65 10.85
CA CYS A 353 12.29 6.73 10.83
C CYS A 353 12.82 7.33 12.13
N LYS A 354 12.21 8.42 12.63
CA LYS A 354 12.55 9.02 13.91
C LYS A 354 12.34 8.05 15.08
N ALA A 355 11.23 7.33 15.10
CA ALA A 355 10.97 6.33 16.15
C ALA A 355 11.96 5.17 16.13
N ILE A 356 12.46 4.77 14.96
CA ILE A 356 13.53 3.77 14.81
C ILE A 356 14.86 4.32 15.37
N LEU A 357 15.21 5.58 15.07
CA LEU A 357 16.39 6.24 15.63
C LEU A 357 16.35 6.35 17.17
N ASP A 358 15.18 6.70 17.71
CA ASP A 358 14.99 6.77 19.17
C ASP A 358 15.24 5.41 19.84
N ILE A 359 14.89 4.30 19.18
CA ILE A 359 15.17 2.94 19.66
C ILE A 359 16.69 2.68 19.64
N LEU A 360 17.36 3.05 18.53
CA LEU A 360 18.80 2.87 18.37
C LEU A 360 19.60 3.69 19.39
N ASN A 361 19.17 4.91 19.72
CA ASN A 361 19.86 5.81 20.63
C ASN A 361 19.69 5.40 22.11
N LYS A 362 18.50 4.98 22.52
CA LYS A 362 18.26 4.51 23.91
C LYS A 362 19.07 3.28 24.32
N ARG A 363 19.67 2.55 23.36
CA ARG A 363 20.53 1.40 23.62
C ARG A 363 22.01 1.75 23.77
N LYS A 364 22.40 2.99 23.50
CA LYS A 364 23.77 3.48 23.80
C LYS A 364 23.98 3.72 25.28
N ASP A 365 22.89 3.95 26.02
CA ASP A 365 22.92 4.38 27.43
C ASP A 365 22.72 3.18 28.39
N LYS A 366 22.70 1.96 27.88
CA LYS A 366 22.69 0.70 28.64
C LYS A 366 23.91 -0.14 28.33
#